data_ae8f4080d1a51a4cff6486b70d736e05
#
_entry.id   ae8f4080d1a51a4cff6486b70d736e05
#
_cell.length_a   1.000
_cell.length_b   1.000
_cell.length_c   1.000
_cell.angle_alpha   90.00
_cell.angle_beta   90.00
_cell.angle_gamma   90.00
#
_symmetry.space_group_name_H-M   'P 1'
#
loop_
_entity.id
_entity.type
_entity.pdbx_description
1 polymer ?
#
loop_
_entity_poly.entity_id
_entity_poly.type
_entity_poly.pdbx_seq_one_letter_code
_entity_poly.pdbx_strand_id
1 'polypeptide(L)'
;MAAARPAVSAPAPPKRLIQNPMQRALERMGLAGEDFADMAGPLGTTPRETIYAQGTLKLQHYLPMVDDVYRVPVLIVTSLVNQPYILDLVPGQSMVEYLLKQGYDVYMIEWGRPRREHKDLTLEDHVLDRLPACVERVLQHSGQTQLSIIGYCVGGLLSALYAALFPAGPLKNLVCMAAPVNGDGLTSLKAFMGDSFDEEALLEDFGNVPADWVQNALRALRPMGKAAGAMSLLNNMDKPDVVTSNLRMGKWETDNIPFPGGVFRQMVNGFLRQNLLVKEQWVMGGKTVRLADIRLPLLHLLAQDDHITPYASSCDLVKLAGSKDKTETIVKGGHVGLVAGRGAETRMWPALNDWLSKRST
;
A
#
# COMPACT_ATOMS: atom_id res chain seq x y z
N MET A 1 -36.06 -57.96 17.29
CA MET A 1 -34.60 -57.88 17.07
C MET A 1 -34.32 -56.68 16.16
N ALA A 2 -33.90 -55.58 16.69
CA ALA A 2 -33.57 -54.37 15.93
C ALA A 2 -32.05 -54.41 15.62
N ALA A 3 -31.71 -54.39 14.33
CA ALA A 3 -30.33 -54.38 13.87
C ALA A 3 -29.67 -53.00 14.15
N ALA A 4 -28.55 -53.03 14.87
CA ALA A 4 -27.72 -51.85 15.14
C ALA A 4 -27.09 -51.33 13.83
N ARG A 5 -27.26 -50.03 13.55
CA ARG A 5 -26.57 -49.34 12.46
C ARG A 5 -25.06 -49.25 12.81
N PRO A 6 -24.15 -49.46 11.85
CA PRO A 6 -22.72 -49.28 12.08
C PRO A 6 -22.41 -47.79 12.30
N ALA A 7 -21.57 -47.50 13.27
CA ALA A 7 -21.08 -46.16 13.58
C ALA A 7 -20.23 -45.62 12.41
N VAL A 8 -20.63 -44.49 11.87
CA VAL A 8 -19.82 -43.75 10.87
C VAL A 8 -18.63 -43.16 11.59
N SER A 9 -17.42 -43.60 11.25
CA SER A 9 -16.19 -43.04 11.78
C SER A 9 -16.04 -41.58 11.34
N ALA A 10 -15.71 -40.69 12.27
CA ALA A 10 -15.44 -39.30 11.99
C ALA A 10 -14.33 -39.16 10.92
N PRO A 11 -14.46 -38.20 9.98
CA PRO A 11 -13.42 -37.97 8.98
C PRO A 11 -12.09 -37.58 9.65
N ALA A 12 -11.00 -38.14 9.13
CA ALA A 12 -9.66 -37.82 9.60
C ALA A 12 -9.42 -36.30 9.52
N PRO A 13 -8.72 -35.70 10.49
CA PRO A 13 -8.43 -34.29 10.46
C PRO A 13 -7.67 -33.93 9.18
N PRO A 14 -7.92 -32.74 8.57
CA PRO A 14 -7.29 -32.35 7.31
C PRO A 14 -5.77 -32.41 7.47
N LYS A 15 -5.10 -32.99 6.47
CA LYS A 15 -3.63 -33.03 6.41
C LYS A 15 -3.10 -31.63 6.60
N ARG A 16 -2.20 -31.42 7.58
CA ARG A 16 -1.54 -30.14 7.85
C ARG A 16 -1.05 -29.53 6.55
N LEU A 17 -1.56 -28.36 6.21
CA LEU A 17 -1.02 -27.51 5.13
C LEU A 17 0.50 -27.41 5.29
N ILE A 18 1.23 -27.42 4.17
CA ILE A 18 2.69 -27.34 4.13
C ILE A 18 3.11 -26.10 4.95
N GLN A 19 3.59 -26.35 6.16
CA GLN A 19 4.05 -25.29 7.05
C GLN A 19 5.18 -24.52 6.39
N ASN A 20 5.14 -23.20 6.50
CA ASN A 20 6.21 -22.29 6.05
C ASN A 20 7.56 -22.83 6.56
N PRO A 21 8.61 -22.92 5.72
CA PRO A 21 9.96 -23.34 6.14
C PRO A 21 10.47 -22.62 7.38
N MET A 22 10.10 -21.36 7.56
CA MET A 22 10.37 -20.56 8.73
C MET A 22 9.68 -21.13 9.98
N GLN A 23 8.39 -21.46 9.91
CA GLN A 23 7.66 -22.09 11.03
C GLN A 23 8.31 -23.40 11.48
N ARG A 24 8.74 -24.24 10.51
CA ARG A 24 9.45 -25.49 10.81
C ARG A 24 10.82 -25.25 11.47
N ALA A 25 11.55 -24.22 11.04
CA ALA A 25 12.85 -23.87 11.66
C ALA A 25 12.64 -23.43 13.11
N LEU A 26 11.60 -22.65 13.36
CA LEU A 26 11.26 -22.11 14.67
C LEU A 26 10.71 -23.20 15.63
N GLU A 27 9.88 -24.12 15.12
CA GLU A 27 9.44 -25.30 15.88
C GLU A 27 10.64 -26.14 16.33
N ARG A 28 11.65 -26.32 15.45
CA ARG A 28 12.88 -27.05 15.79
C ARG A 28 13.72 -26.36 16.87
N MET A 29 13.54 -25.06 17.04
CA MET A 29 14.25 -24.27 18.05
C MET A 29 13.46 -24.10 19.36
N GLY A 30 12.31 -24.78 19.49
CA GLY A 30 11.45 -24.62 20.66
C GLY A 30 10.70 -23.29 20.73
N LEU A 31 10.68 -22.53 19.62
CA LEU A 31 10.03 -21.21 19.48
C LEU A 31 8.71 -21.35 18.68
N ALA A 32 8.09 -22.52 18.69
CA ALA A 32 6.85 -22.77 17.97
C ALA A 32 5.65 -22.56 18.89
N GLY A 33 4.63 -21.86 18.37
CA GLY A 33 3.35 -21.72 19.06
C GLY A 33 2.86 -20.29 19.14
N GLU A 34 1.89 -20.05 20.02
CA GLU A 34 1.24 -18.78 20.26
C GLU A 34 2.25 -17.69 20.70
N ASP A 35 3.28 -18.05 21.45
CA ASP A 35 4.36 -17.15 21.90
C ASP A 35 5.04 -16.39 20.74
N PHE A 36 5.03 -16.97 19.54
CA PHE A 36 5.70 -16.42 18.37
C PHE A 36 4.89 -15.29 17.71
N ALA A 37 3.57 -15.41 17.67
CA ALA A 37 2.68 -14.34 17.21
C ALA A 37 2.75 -13.15 18.18
N ASP A 38 2.91 -13.43 19.47
CA ASP A 38 3.02 -12.42 20.53
C ASP A 38 4.35 -11.65 20.49
N MET A 39 5.45 -12.26 20.01
CA MET A 39 6.73 -11.57 19.82
C MET A 39 6.65 -10.41 18.80
N ALA A 40 5.72 -10.46 17.85
CA ALA A 40 5.51 -9.34 16.94
C ALA A 40 4.99 -8.09 17.68
N GLY A 41 4.28 -8.27 18.77
CA GLY A 41 3.63 -7.22 19.52
C GLY A 41 2.49 -6.53 18.77
N PRO A 42 1.88 -5.50 19.37
CA PRO A 42 0.87 -4.69 18.69
C PRO A 42 1.50 -3.86 17.57
N LEU A 43 0.80 -3.75 16.42
CA LEU A 43 1.21 -2.99 15.25
C LEU A 43 0.26 -1.80 15.04
N GLY A 44 0.76 -0.72 14.44
CA GLY A 44 -0.06 0.46 14.14
C GLY A 44 -0.51 1.18 15.41
N THR A 45 0.38 1.41 16.35
CA THR A 45 0.04 1.88 17.71
C THR A 45 0.22 3.37 17.91
N THR A 46 0.68 4.13 16.93
CA THR A 46 0.79 5.59 17.06
C THR A 46 -0.60 6.19 17.37
N PRO A 47 -0.72 7.01 18.42
CA PRO A 47 -1.99 7.57 18.86
C PRO A 47 -2.69 8.36 17.77
N ARG A 48 -3.97 8.04 17.53
CA ARG A 48 -4.78 8.64 16.48
C ARG A 48 -6.26 8.63 16.82
N GLU A 49 -7.00 9.46 16.14
CA GLU A 49 -8.46 9.50 16.18
C GLU A 49 -9.06 9.37 14.78
N THR A 50 -10.25 8.81 14.69
CA THR A 50 -10.99 8.74 13.42
C THR A 50 -11.84 10.00 13.27
N ILE A 51 -11.50 10.87 12.34
CA ILE A 51 -12.22 12.14 12.11
C ILE A 51 -13.31 12.04 11.04
N TYR A 52 -13.28 10.97 10.22
CA TYR A 52 -14.30 10.70 9.21
C TYR A 52 -14.36 9.21 8.91
N ALA A 53 -15.57 8.71 8.61
CA ALA A 53 -15.79 7.34 8.18
C ALA A 53 -16.92 7.27 7.14
N GLN A 54 -16.75 6.42 6.11
CA GLN A 54 -17.73 6.14 5.07
C GLN A 54 -17.63 4.67 4.63
N GLY A 55 -18.59 3.86 5.04
CA GLY A 55 -18.54 2.42 4.80
C GLY A 55 -17.37 1.77 5.52
N THR A 56 -16.40 1.24 4.77
CA THR A 56 -15.15 0.67 5.32
C THR A 56 -14.01 1.68 5.41
N LEU A 57 -14.11 2.80 4.70
CA LEU A 57 -13.13 3.87 4.72
C LEU A 57 -13.13 4.58 6.07
N LYS A 58 -11.95 4.84 6.61
CA LYS A 58 -11.71 5.71 7.76
C LYS A 58 -10.61 6.71 7.41
N LEU A 59 -10.77 7.95 7.85
CA LEU A 59 -9.73 8.96 7.83
C LEU A 59 -9.23 9.14 9.26
N GLN A 60 -7.98 8.79 9.46
CA GLN A 60 -7.29 8.90 10.75
C GLN A 60 -6.54 10.22 10.81
N HIS A 61 -6.59 10.89 11.94
CA HIS A 61 -5.72 11.99 12.32
C HIS A 61 -4.79 11.50 13.42
N TYR A 62 -3.50 11.61 13.24
CA TYR A 62 -2.50 11.23 14.23
C TYR A 62 -2.19 12.39 15.16
N LEU A 63 -2.14 12.11 16.47
CA LEU A 63 -1.91 13.14 17.47
C LEU A 63 -0.48 13.69 17.35
N PRO A 64 -0.29 15.03 17.33
CA PRO A 64 1.04 15.64 17.24
C PRO A 64 1.98 15.16 18.33
N MET A 65 3.26 15.01 18.00
CA MET A 65 4.33 14.61 18.94
C MET A 65 5.26 15.77 19.31
N VAL A 66 5.02 16.95 18.75
CA VAL A 66 5.78 18.20 19.01
C VAL A 66 4.80 19.37 19.11
N ASP A 67 5.23 20.44 19.75
CA ASP A 67 4.37 21.63 19.95
C ASP A 67 4.25 22.48 18.67
N ASP A 68 5.34 22.58 17.91
CA ASP A 68 5.38 23.36 16.66
C ASP A 68 5.09 22.46 15.45
N VAL A 69 3.95 22.69 14.80
CA VAL A 69 3.48 21.89 13.67
C VAL A 69 3.45 22.73 12.40
N TYR A 70 3.90 22.18 11.28
CA TYR A 70 3.79 22.81 9.97
C TYR A 70 2.33 23.13 9.61
N ARG A 71 2.11 24.25 8.94
CA ARG A 71 0.75 24.69 8.56
C ARG A 71 0.10 23.78 7.53
N VAL A 72 0.89 23.24 6.59
CA VAL A 72 0.37 22.42 5.50
C VAL A 72 0.25 20.98 5.98
N PRO A 73 -0.97 20.48 6.25
CA PRO A 73 -1.16 19.11 6.68
C PRO A 73 -0.77 18.11 5.60
N VAL A 74 -0.44 16.91 6.02
CA VAL A 74 -0.03 15.79 5.17
C VAL A 74 -1.10 14.71 5.20
N LEU A 75 -1.68 14.41 4.04
CA LEU A 75 -2.60 13.29 3.85
C LEU A 75 -1.85 12.11 3.21
N ILE A 76 -1.76 11.01 3.93
CA ILE A 76 -1.21 9.76 3.42
C ILE A 76 -2.32 8.95 2.75
N VAL A 77 -2.13 8.65 1.46
CA VAL A 77 -3.03 7.82 0.64
C VAL A 77 -2.40 6.43 0.50
N THR A 78 -3.00 5.46 1.17
CA THR A 78 -2.48 4.09 1.25
C THR A 78 -2.88 3.23 0.05
N SER A 79 -2.24 2.09 -0.10
CA SER A 79 -2.61 1.09 -1.11
C SER A 79 -3.96 0.44 -0.80
N LEU A 80 -4.64 -0.07 -1.83
CA LEU A 80 -5.92 -0.77 -1.74
C LEU A 80 -5.78 -2.28 -1.49
N VAL A 81 -4.57 -2.81 -1.46
CA VAL A 81 -4.31 -4.27 -1.39
C VAL A 81 -3.71 -4.73 -0.07
N ASN A 82 -3.25 -3.80 0.76
CA ASN A 82 -2.54 -4.11 2.00
C ASN A 82 -3.11 -3.32 3.17
N GLN A 83 -2.81 -3.82 4.38
CA GLN A 83 -3.09 -3.06 5.60
C GLN A 83 -2.19 -1.83 5.70
N PRO A 84 -2.76 -0.66 6.07
CA PRO A 84 -2.06 0.62 6.11
C PRO A 84 -0.98 0.70 7.21
N TYR A 85 -1.05 -0.15 8.23
CA TYR A 85 -0.13 -0.10 9.36
C TYR A 85 1.33 -0.44 9.03
N ILE A 86 1.65 -0.81 7.78
CA ILE A 86 3.05 -0.87 7.33
C ILE A 86 3.73 0.50 7.41
N LEU A 87 2.96 1.58 7.28
CA LEU A 87 3.41 2.96 7.40
C LEU A 87 3.54 3.41 8.86
N ASP A 88 2.96 2.62 9.77
CA ASP A 88 2.96 2.83 11.23
C ASP A 88 3.23 1.50 11.95
N LEU A 89 4.35 0.84 11.63
CA LEU A 89 4.56 -0.55 12.03
C LEU A 89 4.69 -0.69 13.55
N VAL A 90 5.71 -0.07 14.12
CA VAL A 90 5.97 0.01 15.57
C VAL A 90 6.78 1.26 15.88
N PRO A 91 6.86 1.70 17.14
CA PRO A 91 7.72 2.81 17.56
C PRO A 91 9.18 2.63 17.06
N GLY A 92 9.72 3.68 16.47
CA GLY A 92 11.05 3.68 15.84
C GLY A 92 11.13 3.05 14.44
N GLN A 93 10.06 2.35 14.00
CA GLN A 93 9.93 1.80 12.65
C GLN A 93 8.60 2.23 12.01
N SER A 94 8.18 3.46 12.26
CA SER A 94 6.96 4.08 11.78
C SER A 94 7.28 5.35 11.00
N MET A 95 6.89 5.40 9.73
CA MET A 95 6.99 6.61 8.91
C MET A 95 6.07 7.70 9.46
N VAL A 96 4.89 7.31 9.96
CA VAL A 96 3.95 8.23 10.62
C VAL A 96 4.60 8.87 11.83
N GLU A 97 5.15 8.07 12.75
CA GLU A 97 5.85 8.58 13.94
C GLU A 97 7.03 9.50 13.56
N TYR A 98 7.78 9.12 12.53
CA TYR A 98 8.86 9.95 12.02
C TYR A 98 8.35 11.31 11.56
N LEU A 99 7.29 11.37 10.74
CA LEU A 99 6.71 12.62 10.25
C LEU A 99 6.18 13.49 11.40
N LEU A 100 5.49 12.89 12.38
CA LEU A 100 5.01 13.60 13.58
C LEU A 100 6.16 14.22 14.37
N LYS A 101 7.28 13.51 14.56
CA LYS A 101 8.49 14.02 15.21
C LYS A 101 9.19 15.14 14.43
N GLN A 102 9.00 15.18 13.09
CA GLN A 102 9.46 16.28 12.24
C GLN A 102 8.50 17.47 12.23
N GLY A 103 7.39 17.41 12.94
CA GLY A 103 6.42 18.51 13.04
C GLY A 103 5.35 18.51 11.94
N TYR A 104 5.08 17.41 11.26
CA TYR A 104 3.96 17.36 10.32
C TYR A 104 2.64 17.02 11.03
N ASP A 105 1.57 17.69 10.58
CA ASP A 105 0.18 17.33 10.92
C ASP A 105 -0.27 16.20 9.99
N VAL A 106 -0.37 14.96 10.51
CA VAL A 106 -0.46 13.75 9.70
C VAL A 106 -1.86 13.16 9.74
N TYR A 107 -2.41 12.96 8.55
CA TYR A 107 -3.66 12.24 8.29
C TYR A 107 -3.38 11.02 7.42
N MET A 108 -4.15 9.94 7.59
CA MET A 108 -4.01 8.74 6.77
C MET A 108 -5.37 8.14 6.41
N ILE A 109 -5.54 7.80 5.15
CA ILE A 109 -6.71 7.06 4.68
C ILE A 109 -6.49 5.56 4.94
N GLU A 110 -7.42 4.97 5.67
CA GLU A 110 -7.60 3.52 5.77
C GLU A 110 -8.81 3.13 4.92
N TRP A 111 -8.62 2.49 3.78
CA TRP A 111 -9.71 2.07 2.90
C TRP A 111 -10.59 0.97 3.52
N GLY A 112 -10.03 0.23 4.47
CA GLY A 112 -10.65 -0.89 5.16
C GLY A 112 -10.73 -2.14 4.29
N ARG A 113 -11.38 -3.18 4.81
CA ARG A 113 -11.57 -4.45 4.10
C ARG A 113 -12.86 -4.39 3.27
N PRO A 114 -12.80 -4.41 1.92
CA PRO A 114 -14.01 -4.41 1.11
C PRO A 114 -14.83 -5.69 1.37
N ARG A 115 -16.13 -5.49 1.55
CA ARG A 115 -17.13 -6.56 1.66
C ARG A 115 -17.77 -6.82 0.31
N ARG A 116 -18.63 -7.84 0.18
CA ARG A 116 -19.27 -8.21 -1.09
C ARG A 116 -20.04 -7.06 -1.73
N GLU A 117 -20.63 -6.20 -0.92
CA GLU A 117 -21.36 -4.98 -1.37
C GLU A 117 -20.45 -3.93 -2.04
N HIS A 118 -19.12 -4.05 -1.87
CA HIS A 118 -18.12 -3.14 -2.44
C HIS A 118 -17.49 -3.67 -3.74
N LYS A 119 -18.00 -4.78 -4.28
CA LYS A 119 -17.43 -5.43 -5.47
C LYS A 119 -17.39 -4.54 -6.71
N ASP A 120 -18.33 -3.61 -6.82
CA ASP A 120 -18.46 -2.72 -7.96
C ASP A 120 -17.72 -1.38 -7.79
N LEU A 121 -17.04 -1.17 -6.65
CA LEU A 121 -16.20 0.02 -6.45
C LEU A 121 -15.10 0.09 -7.49
N THR A 122 -14.94 1.25 -8.08
CA THR A 122 -14.02 1.54 -9.18
C THR A 122 -12.89 2.48 -8.74
N LEU A 123 -11.88 2.68 -9.60
CA LEU A 123 -10.89 3.75 -9.43
C LEU A 123 -11.55 5.12 -9.45
N GLU A 124 -12.63 5.31 -10.26
CA GLU A 124 -13.37 6.56 -10.30
C GLU A 124 -14.02 6.88 -8.96
N ASP A 125 -14.65 5.91 -8.29
CA ASP A 125 -15.23 6.10 -6.96
C ASP A 125 -14.18 6.52 -5.94
N HIS A 126 -12.95 5.99 -6.05
CA HIS A 126 -11.88 6.36 -5.15
C HIS A 126 -11.33 7.76 -5.47
N VAL A 127 -11.16 8.11 -6.75
CA VAL A 127 -10.50 9.37 -7.18
C VAL A 127 -11.47 10.54 -7.20
N LEU A 128 -12.75 10.33 -7.58
CA LEU A 128 -13.72 11.41 -7.76
C LEU A 128 -14.62 11.65 -6.54
N ASP A 129 -14.79 10.65 -5.66
CA ASP A 129 -15.68 10.78 -4.51
C ASP A 129 -14.95 10.62 -3.18
N ARG A 130 -14.26 9.49 -2.95
CA ARG A 130 -13.73 9.14 -1.63
C ARG A 130 -12.50 9.96 -1.26
N LEU A 131 -11.54 10.11 -2.18
CA LEU A 131 -10.33 10.92 -1.93
C LEU A 131 -10.68 12.41 -1.80
N PRO A 132 -11.51 13.02 -2.67
CA PRO A 132 -11.99 14.39 -2.46
C PRO A 132 -12.68 14.61 -1.12
N ALA A 133 -13.54 13.69 -0.68
CA ALA A 133 -14.18 13.77 0.63
C ALA A 133 -13.16 13.76 1.77
N CYS A 134 -12.12 12.90 1.70
CA CYS A 134 -11.04 12.90 2.69
C CYS A 134 -10.24 14.21 2.66
N VAL A 135 -9.91 14.73 1.48
CA VAL A 135 -9.22 16.03 1.32
C VAL A 135 -10.02 17.14 1.98
N GLU A 136 -11.32 17.23 1.71
CA GLU A 136 -12.20 18.23 2.33
C GLU A 136 -12.21 18.09 3.86
N ARG A 137 -12.29 16.87 4.39
CA ARG A 137 -12.29 16.65 5.85
C ARG A 137 -10.96 17.01 6.51
N VAL A 138 -9.83 16.77 5.84
CA VAL A 138 -8.52 17.23 6.33
C VAL A 138 -8.49 18.74 6.42
N LEU A 139 -8.92 19.45 5.36
CA LEU A 139 -8.94 20.91 5.33
C LEU A 139 -9.88 21.52 6.39
N GLN A 140 -11.07 20.92 6.56
CA GLN A 140 -12.02 21.35 7.61
C GLN A 140 -11.45 21.13 9.01
N HIS A 141 -10.82 19.98 9.26
CA HIS A 141 -10.28 19.64 10.57
C HIS A 141 -9.05 20.46 10.93
N SER A 142 -8.11 20.62 10.00
CA SER A 142 -6.88 21.39 10.20
C SER A 142 -7.09 22.93 10.16
N GLY A 143 -8.23 23.40 9.62
CA GLY A 143 -8.47 24.81 9.36
C GLY A 143 -7.59 25.42 8.26
N GLN A 144 -6.93 24.56 7.45
CA GLN A 144 -6.05 25.01 6.36
C GLN A 144 -6.78 25.01 5.02
N THR A 145 -6.23 25.75 4.04
CA THR A 145 -6.78 25.84 2.68
C THR A 145 -6.08 24.96 1.67
N GLN A 146 -4.92 24.41 2.03
CA GLN A 146 -4.11 23.55 1.20
C GLN A 146 -3.52 22.41 2.03
N LEU A 147 -3.23 21.28 1.38
CA LEU A 147 -2.57 20.12 1.99
C LEU A 147 -1.55 19.50 1.03
N SER A 148 -0.65 18.69 1.58
CA SER A 148 0.24 17.81 0.81
C SER A 148 -0.30 16.39 0.80
N ILE A 149 -0.17 15.68 -0.33
CA ILE A 149 -0.47 14.25 -0.40
C ILE A 149 0.84 13.46 -0.48
N ILE A 150 0.92 12.37 0.30
CA ILE A 150 1.90 11.30 0.15
C ILE A 150 1.15 10.02 -0.25
N GLY A 151 1.27 9.61 -1.51
CA GLY A 151 0.64 8.40 -2.01
C GLY A 151 1.65 7.25 -2.15
N TYR A 152 1.33 6.06 -1.61
CA TYR A 152 2.18 4.88 -1.68
C TYR A 152 1.57 3.79 -2.56
N CYS A 153 2.36 3.25 -3.50
CA CYS A 153 1.94 2.17 -4.40
C CYS A 153 0.69 2.55 -5.22
N VAL A 154 -0.40 1.77 -5.16
CA VAL A 154 -1.69 2.13 -5.77
C VAL A 154 -2.22 3.44 -5.20
N GLY A 155 -1.96 3.76 -3.92
CA GLY A 155 -2.29 5.08 -3.36
C GLY A 155 -1.55 6.22 -4.06
N GLY A 156 -0.33 5.98 -4.53
CA GLY A 156 0.42 6.91 -5.38
C GLY A 156 -0.24 7.12 -6.75
N LEU A 157 -0.72 6.03 -7.37
CA LEU A 157 -1.51 6.12 -8.60
C LEU A 157 -2.79 6.94 -8.38
N LEU A 158 -3.60 6.63 -7.34
CA LEU A 158 -4.81 7.39 -7.01
C LEU A 158 -4.52 8.88 -6.80
N SER A 159 -3.42 9.20 -6.11
CA SER A 159 -2.98 10.56 -5.86
C SER A 159 -2.57 11.31 -7.12
N ALA A 160 -1.88 10.62 -8.04
CA ALA A 160 -1.51 11.19 -9.34
C ALA A 160 -2.74 11.42 -10.23
N LEU A 161 -3.69 10.47 -10.26
CA LEU A 161 -4.97 10.62 -10.96
C LEU A 161 -5.76 11.82 -10.40
N TYR A 162 -5.87 11.92 -9.08
CA TYR A 162 -6.54 13.04 -8.42
C TYR A 162 -5.88 14.39 -8.77
N ALA A 163 -4.55 14.49 -8.65
CA ALA A 163 -3.83 15.73 -8.97
C ALA A 163 -3.98 16.15 -10.44
N ALA A 164 -4.03 15.18 -11.36
CA ALA A 164 -4.25 15.42 -12.78
C ALA A 164 -5.67 15.91 -13.10
N LEU A 165 -6.68 15.34 -12.42
CA LEU A 165 -8.10 15.69 -12.64
C LEU A 165 -8.52 16.99 -11.94
N PHE A 166 -7.83 17.36 -10.87
CA PHE A 166 -8.12 18.57 -10.06
C PHE A 166 -6.89 19.51 -9.99
N PRO A 167 -6.37 20.01 -11.14
CA PRO A 167 -5.15 20.83 -11.15
C PRO A 167 -5.29 22.18 -10.44
N ALA A 168 -6.51 22.67 -10.26
CA ALA A 168 -6.83 23.88 -9.46
C ALA A 168 -7.31 23.54 -8.05
N GLY A 169 -7.17 22.27 -7.63
CA GLY A 169 -7.57 21.80 -6.31
C GLY A 169 -6.65 22.29 -5.18
N PRO A 170 -6.94 21.87 -3.95
CA PRO A 170 -6.24 22.37 -2.75
C PRO A 170 -4.88 21.68 -2.50
N LEU A 171 -4.32 20.97 -3.48
CA LEU A 171 -3.01 20.36 -3.30
C LEU A 171 -1.89 21.38 -3.43
N LYS A 172 -1.05 21.47 -2.38
CA LYS A 172 0.19 22.25 -2.39
C LYS A 172 1.35 21.44 -2.93
N ASN A 173 1.47 20.16 -2.51
CA ASN A 173 2.55 19.25 -2.91
C ASN A 173 2.02 17.84 -3.18
N LEU A 174 2.64 17.16 -4.11
CA LEU A 174 2.40 15.74 -4.38
C LEU A 174 3.69 14.94 -4.18
N VAL A 175 3.64 13.95 -3.29
CA VAL A 175 4.68 12.94 -3.14
C VAL A 175 4.09 11.61 -3.58
N CYS A 176 4.71 10.96 -4.55
CA CYS A 176 4.39 9.60 -4.97
C CYS A 176 5.54 8.67 -4.59
N MET A 177 5.23 7.58 -3.91
CA MET A 177 6.19 6.56 -3.50
C MET A 177 5.86 5.26 -4.23
N ALA A 178 6.75 4.80 -5.11
CA ALA A 178 6.55 3.61 -5.94
C ALA A 178 5.18 3.56 -6.63
N ALA A 179 4.77 4.68 -7.24
CA ALA A 179 3.48 4.79 -7.93
C ALA A 179 3.56 4.20 -9.34
N PRO A 180 2.81 3.13 -9.65
CA PRO A 180 2.75 2.60 -11.00
C PRO A 180 1.88 3.53 -11.87
N VAL A 181 2.42 4.02 -12.98
CA VAL A 181 1.68 4.86 -13.95
C VAL A 181 1.71 4.30 -15.37
N ASN A 182 2.60 3.34 -15.62
CA ASN A 182 2.78 2.70 -16.91
C ASN A 182 2.62 1.18 -16.81
N GLY A 183 1.52 0.65 -17.34
CA GLY A 183 1.20 -0.78 -17.34
C GLY A 183 2.21 -1.64 -18.11
N ASP A 184 2.81 -1.11 -19.18
CA ASP A 184 3.81 -1.85 -19.97
C ASP A 184 5.10 -2.12 -19.17
N GLY A 185 5.39 -1.30 -18.16
CA GLY A 185 6.50 -1.51 -17.25
C GLY A 185 6.30 -2.64 -16.24
N LEU A 186 5.06 -3.14 -16.05
CA LEU A 186 4.72 -4.27 -15.17
C LEU A 186 4.83 -5.61 -15.92
N THR A 187 5.97 -5.89 -16.50
CA THR A 187 6.17 -7.03 -17.42
C THR A 187 5.78 -8.37 -16.82
N SER A 188 6.11 -8.64 -15.54
CA SER A 188 5.77 -9.90 -14.86
C SER A 188 4.26 -10.03 -14.63
N LEU A 189 3.60 -8.95 -14.20
CA LEU A 189 2.14 -8.93 -14.04
C LEU A 189 1.44 -9.06 -15.38
N LYS A 190 1.95 -8.38 -16.42
CA LYS A 190 1.41 -8.46 -17.78
C LYS A 190 1.54 -9.86 -18.37
N ALA A 191 2.64 -10.56 -18.08
CA ALA A 191 2.81 -11.96 -18.48
C ALA A 191 1.81 -12.91 -17.77
N PHE A 192 1.46 -12.62 -16.52
CA PHE A 192 0.53 -13.42 -15.73
C PHE A 192 -0.94 -13.06 -15.96
N MET A 193 -1.28 -11.77 -16.08
CA MET A 193 -2.63 -11.23 -16.22
C MET A 193 -2.88 -10.58 -17.60
N GLY A 194 -2.17 -11.04 -18.64
CA GLY A 194 -2.36 -10.58 -20.01
C GLY A 194 -3.67 -11.07 -20.64
N ASP A 195 -3.70 -11.11 -21.98
CA ASP A 195 -4.94 -11.35 -22.74
C ASP A 195 -5.60 -12.73 -22.48
N SER A 196 -4.82 -13.72 -22.01
CA SER A 196 -5.36 -15.06 -21.67
C SER A 196 -5.95 -15.19 -20.27
N PHE A 197 -5.80 -14.16 -19.42
CA PHE A 197 -6.35 -14.18 -18.06
C PHE A 197 -7.80 -13.70 -18.08
N ASP A 198 -8.70 -14.53 -17.53
CA ASP A 198 -10.13 -14.24 -17.43
C ASP A 198 -10.44 -13.64 -16.05
N GLU A 199 -10.39 -12.30 -15.96
CA GLU A 199 -10.72 -11.57 -14.75
C GLU A 199 -12.20 -11.62 -14.43
N GLU A 200 -13.08 -11.72 -15.45
CA GLU A 200 -14.53 -11.77 -15.22
C GLU A 200 -14.91 -13.08 -14.55
N ALA A 201 -14.37 -14.23 -14.98
CA ALA A 201 -14.63 -15.51 -14.32
C ALA A 201 -14.20 -15.46 -12.83
N LEU A 202 -13.06 -14.84 -12.51
CA LEU A 202 -12.64 -14.65 -11.13
C LEU A 202 -13.62 -13.78 -10.33
N LEU A 203 -14.13 -12.70 -10.94
CA LEU A 203 -15.02 -11.76 -10.28
C LEU A 203 -16.47 -12.28 -10.17
N GLU A 204 -16.92 -13.12 -11.10
CA GLU A 204 -18.21 -13.80 -10.99
C GLU A 204 -18.26 -14.72 -9.77
N ASP A 205 -17.19 -15.45 -9.50
CA ASP A 205 -17.09 -16.38 -8.38
C ASP A 205 -17.01 -15.65 -7.03
N PHE A 206 -16.20 -14.61 -6.93
CA PHE A 206 -15.83 -13.99 -5.65
C PHE A 206 -16.39 -12.59 -5.42
N GLY A 207 -16.72 -11.85 -6.47
CA GLY A 207 -17.09 -10.44 -6.44
C GLY A 207 -15.89 -9.52 -6.24
N ASN A 208 -15.19 -9.65 -5.11
CA ASN A 208 -13.88 -9.03 -4.85
C ASN A 208 -12.78 -10.07 -5.02
N VAL A 209 -11.58 -9.65 -5.44
CA VAL A 209 -10.43 -10.55 -5.50
C VAL A 209 -10.04 -10.95 -4.08
N PRO A 210 -9.99 -12.26 -3.76
CA PRO A 210 -9.65 -12.72 -2.42
C PRO A 210 -8.26 -12.29 -1.97
N ALA A 211 -8.08 -12.02 -0.67
CA ALA A 211 -6.81 -11.54 -0.11
C ALA A 211 -5.64 -12.52 -0.32
N ASP A 212 -5.90 -13.82 -0.24
CA ASP A 212 -4.93 -14.88 -0.49
C ASP A 212 -4.53 -14.97 -1.97
N TRP A 213 -5.46 -14.70 -2.89
CA TRP A 213 -5.15 -14.59 -4.31
C TRP A 213 -4.20 -13.41 -4.58
N VAL A 214 -4.52 -12.21 -4.04
CA VAL A 214 -3.64 -11.02 -4.10
C VAL A 214 -2.27 -11.35 -3.53
N GLN A 215 -2.21 -11.99 -2.36
CA GLN A 215 -0.96 -12.40 -1.72
C GLN A 215 -0.14 -13.34 -2.60
N ASN A 216 -0.77 -14.32 -3.22
CA ASN A 216 -0.09 -15.28 -4.09
C ASN A 216 0.41 -14.62 -5.37
N ALA A 217 -0.35 -13.70 -5.97
CA ALA A 217 0.09 -12.91 -7.11
C ALA A 217 1.33 -12.06 -6.77
N LEU A 218 1.32 -11.33 -5.64
CA LEU A 218 2.48 -10.56 -5.19
C LEU A 218 3.71 -11.44 -4.89
N ARG A 219 3.50 -12.64 -4.33
CA ARG A 219 4.58 -13.61 -4.10
C ARG A 219 5.18 -14.16 -5.40
N ALA A 220 4.37 -14.34 -6.44
CA ALA A 220 4.84 -14.79 -7.74
C ALA A 220 5.79 -13.80 -8.40
N LEU A 221 5.70 -12.50 -8.09
CA LEU A 221 6.64 -11.48 -8.55
C LEU A 221 8.04 -11.64 -7.95
N ARG A 222 8.18 -12.36 -6.81
CA ARG A 222 9.46 -12.59 -6.12
C ARG A 222 9.58 -14.03 -5.63
N PRO A 223 9.69 -15.03 -6.51
CA PRO A 223 9.62 -16.45 -6.14
C PRO A 223 10.71 -16.86 -5.14
N MET A 224 11.91 -16.29 -5.21
CA MET A 224 13.02 -16.56 -4.29
C MET A 224 12.99 -15.72 -3.00
N GLY A 225 12.04 -14.79 -2.87
CA GLY A 225 11.97 -13.86 -1.74
C GLY A 225 11.81 -14.57 -0.39
N LYS A 226 10.98 -15.61 -0.33
CA LYS A 226 10.80 -16.41 0.90
C LYS A 226 12.05 -17.18 1.30
N ALA A 227 12.76 -17.78 0.35
CA ALA A 227 14.00 -18.50 0.61
C ALA A 227 15.10 -17.55 1.11
N ALA A 228 15.22 -16.38 0.48
CA ALA A 228 16.16 -15.34 0.91
C ALA A 228 15.81 -14.79 2.30
N GLY A 229 14.54 -14.55 2.59
CA GLY A 229 14.07 -14.13 3.92
C GLY A 229 14.34 -15.16 5.00
N ALA A 230 14.06 -16.43 4.73
CA ALA A 230 14.35 -17.54 5.66
C ALA A 230 15.87 -17.68 5.93
N MET A 231 16.69 -17.57 4.89
CA MET A 231 18.15 -17.60 5.05
C MET A 231 18.66 -16.39 5.83
N SER A 232 18.13 -15.21 5.56
CA SER A 232 18.46 -14.00 6.32
C SER A 232 18.11 -14.13 7.80
N LEU A 233 16.94 -14.71 8.08
CA LEU A 233 16.51 -14.97 9.46
C LEU A 233 17.46 -15.97 10.14
N LEU A 234 17.77 -17.09 9.51
CA LEU A 234 18.69 -18.10 10.03
C LEU A 234 20.06 -17.51 10.33
N ASN A 235 20.59 -16.67 9.44
CA ASN A 235 21.90 -16.03 9.60
C ASN A 235 21.94 -14.92 10.67
N ASN A 236 20.80 -14.49 11.19
CA ASN A 236 20.70 -13.40 12.17
C ASN A 236 19.86 -13.78 13.40
N MET A 237 19.74 -15.07 13.69
CA MET A 237 18.93 -15.55 14.82
C MET A 237 19.47 -15.14 16.18
N ASP A 238 20.77 -14.82 16.24
CA ASP A 238 21.44 -14.26 17.39
C ASP A 238 21.09 -12.77 17.66
N LYS A 239 20.33 -12.16 16.74
CA LYS A 239 19.94 -10.73 16.81
C LYS A 239 18.43 -10.60 17.04
N PRO A 240 17.96 -10.46 18.29
CA PRO A 240 16.51 -10.40 18.61
C PRO A 240 15.76 -9.35 17.83
N ASP A 241 16.34 -8.18 17.59
CA ASP A 241 15.71 -7.09 16.83
C ASP A 241 15.46 -7.47 15.38
N VAL A 242 16.39 -8.21 14.74
CA VAL A 242 16.23 -8.67 13.37
C VAL A 242 15.13 -9.73 13.29
N VAL A 243 15.12 -10.66 14.25
CA VAL A 243 14.06 -11.70 14.35
C VAL A 243 12.71 -11.04 14.51
N THR A 244 12.54 -10.16 15.48
CA THR A 244 11.27 -9.46 15.76
C THR A 244 10.81 -8.62 14.56
N SER A 245 11.72 -7.92 13.89
CA SER A 245 11.40 -7.15 12.67
C SER A 245 10.90 -8.05 11.53
N ASN A 246 11.52 -9.22 11.34
CA ASN A 246 11.06 -10.20 10.35
C ASN A 246 9.67 -10.76 10.69
N LEU A 247 9.37 -10.98 11.99
CA LEU A 247 8.06 -11.44 12.43
C LEU A 247 6.96 -10.42 12.15
N ARG A 248 7.20 -9.16 12.49
CA ARG A 248 6.29 -8.04 12.24
C ARG A 248 5.99 -7.90 10.74
N MET A 249 7.04 -7.96 9.93
CA MET A 249 6.91 -7.94 8.48
C MET A 249 6.11 -9.14 7.96
N GLY A 250 6.42 -10.34 8.44
CA GLY A 250 5.68 -11.56 8.08
C GLY A 250 4.19 -11.48 8.46
N LYS A 251 3.87 -10.93 9.63
CA LYS A 251 2.48 -10.69 10.06
C LYS A 251 1.76 -9.75 9.09
N TRP A 252 2.38 -8.63 8.73
CA TRP A 252 1.80 -7.70 7.76
C TRP A 252 1.66 -8.34 6.37
N GLU A 253 2.66 -9.08 5.88
CA GLU A 253 2.60 -9.77 4.58
C GLU A 253 1.47 -10.79 4.47
N THR A 254 1.01 -11.34 5.60
CA THR A 254 -0.10 -12.29 5.65
C THR A 254 -1.45 -11.65 5.93
N ASP A 255 -1.47 -10.36 6.30
CA ASP A 255 -2.68 -9.60 6.61
C ASP A 255 -3.14 -8.73 5.42
N ASN A 256 -3.16 -9.31 4.22
CA ASN A 256 -3.70 -8.64 3.05
C ASN A 256 -5.22 -8.48 3.15
N ILE A 257 -5.74 -7.55 2.37
CA ILE A 257 -7.18 -7.30 2.25
C ILE A 257 -7.67 -7.74 0.87
N PRO A 258 -8.95 -8.11 0.72
CA PRO A 258 -9.54 -8.33 -0.59
C PRO A 258 -9.39 -7.07 -1.45
N PHE A 259 -9.32 -7.24 -2.77
CA PHE A 259 -9.21 -6.12 -3.69
C PHE A 259 -10.55 -5.88 -4.38
N PRO A 260 -11.11 -4.65 -4.41
CA PRO A 260 -12.41 -4.40 -4.99
C PRO A 260 -12.49 -4.84 -6.46
N GLY A 261 -13.54 -5.58 -6.82
CA GLY A 261 -13.69 -6.17 -8.16
C GLY A 261 -13.68 -5.13 -9.28
N GLY A 262 -14.39 -4.02 -9.11
CA GLY A 262 -14.43 -2.93 -10.09
C GLY A 262 -13.05 -2.27 -10.29
N VAL A 263 -12.31 -2.03 -9.20
CA VAL A 263 -10.92 -1.54 -9.28
C VAL A 263 -10.04 -2.57 -10.00
N PHE A 264 -10.14 -3.86 -9.64
CA PHE A 264 -9.35 -4.92 -10.26
C PHE A 264 -9.58 -5.00 -11.78
N ARG A 265 -10.85 -4.98 -12.21
CA ARG A 265 -11.24 -4.96 -13.62
C ARG A 265 -10.60 -3.79 -14.38
N GLN A 266 -10.64 -2.58 -13.80
CA GLN A 266 -10.03 -1.40 -14.41
C GLN A 266 -8.49 -1.49 -14.44
N MET A 267 -7.89 -2.03 -13.38
CA MET A 267 -6.43 -2.23 -13.33
C MET A 267 -5.97 -3.27 -14.37
N VAL A 268 -6.69 -4.37 -14.56
CA VAL A 268 -6.33 -5.38 -15.55
C VAL A 268 -6.55 -4.83 -16.96
N ASN A 269 -7.73 -4.32 -17.27
CA ASN A 269 -8.07 -3.92 -18.63
C ASN A 269 -7.49 -2.56 -19.02
N GLY A 270 -7.79 -1.51 -18.25
CA GLY A 270 -7.43 -0.14 -18.60
C GLY A 270 -5.95 0.14 -18.35
N PHE A 271 -5.42 -0.32 -17.22
CA PHE A 271 -4.05 -0.02 -16.85
C PHE A 271 -3.04 -1.02 -17.45
N LEU A 272 -3.22 -2.33 -17.20
CA LEU A 272 -2.22 -3.34 -17.56
C LEU A 272 -2.26 -3.70 -19.05
N ARG A 273 -3.44 -4.03 -19.60
CA ARG A 273 -3.58 -4.46 -21.01
C ARG A 273 -3.51 -3.30 -21.99
N GLN A 274 -4.33 -2.28 -21.78
CA GLN A 274 -4.49 -1.16 -22.72
C GLN A 274 -3.52 -0.02 -22.45
N ASN A 275 -2.98 0.10 -21.22
CA ASN A 275 -2.07 1.15 -20.79
C ASN A 275 -2.61 2.57 -21.07
N LEU A 276 -3.90 2.77 -20.71
CA LEU A 276 -4.66 3.97 -21.07
C LEU A 276 -4.09 5.26 -20.48
N LEU A 277 -3.45 5.19 -19.30
CA LEU A 277 -2.98 6.39 -18.59
C LEU A 277 -1.88 7.12 -19.37
N VAL A 278 -0.79 6.42 -19.72
CA VAL A 278 0.33 7.04 -20.46
C VAL A 278 -0.01 7.35 -21.90
N LYS A 279 -1.07 6.73 -22.46
CA LYS A 279 -1.61 7.02 -23.78
C LYS A 279 -2.59 8.20 -23.80
N GLU A 280 -2.87 8.80 -22.63
CA GLU A 280 -3.89 9.84 -22.46
C GLU A 280 -5.29 9.43 -22.97
N GLN A 281 -5.65 8.17 -22.79
CA GLN A 281 -6.93 7.60 -23.23
C GLN A 281 -7.81 7.19 -22.03
N TRP A 282 -7.35 7.37 -20.81
CA TRP A 282 -8.16 7.09 -19.62
C TRP A 282 -9.10 8.25 -19.34
N VAL A 283 -10.39 7.95 -19.39
CA VAL A 283 -11.46 8.92 -19.10
C VAL A 283 -12.05 8.58 -17.74
N MET A 284 -12.14 9.57 -16.85
CA MET A 284 -12.76 9.46 -15.53
C MET A 284 -13.70 10.68 -15.32
N GLY A 285 -14.95 10.43 -14.93
CA GLY A 285 -15.94 11.51 -14.76
C GLY A 285 -16.11 12.38 -16.01
N GLY A 286 -15.98 11.80 -17.20
CA GLY A 286 -16.09 12.50 -18.48
C GLY A 286 -14.86 13.35 -18.84
N LYS A 287 -13.77 13.30 -18.07
CA LYS A 287 -12.51 14.02 -18.35
C LYS A 287 -11.39 13.04 -18.68
N THR A 288 -10.61 13.35 -19.71
CA THR A 288 -9.37 12.60 -19.99
C THR A 288 -8.32 12.91 -18.93
N VAL A 289 -7.78 11.87 -18.32
CA VAL A 289 -6.67 12.00 -17.36
C VAL A 289 -5.38 12.27 -18.12
N ARG A 290 -4.72 13.39 -17.82
CA ARG A 290 -3.43 13.75 -18.40
C ARG A 290 -2.42 14.02 -17.29
N LEU A 291 -1.36 13.23 -17.22
CA LEU A 291 -0.29 13.47 -16.24
C LEU A 291 0.36 14.84 -16.42
N ALA A 292 0.31 15.41 -17.63
CA ALA A 292 0.77 16.77 -17.94
C ALA A 292 0.02 17.87 -17.18
N ASP A 293 -1.18 17.59 -16.66
CA ASP A 293 -1.96 18.53 -15.86
C ASP A 293 -1.53 18.56 -14.39
N ILE A 294 -0.64 17.67 -13.95
CA ILE A 294 0.04 17.74 -12.65
C ILE A 294 1.08 18.86 -12.73
N ARG A 295 0.76 20.05 -12.20
CA ARG A 295 1.61 21.25 -12.29
C ARG A 295 2.17 21.70 -10.95
N LEU A 296 1.70 21.14 -9.84
CA LEU A 296 2.19 21.39 -8.49
C LEU A 296 3.57 20.72 -8.26
N PRO A 297 4.31 21.13 -7.21
CA PRO A 297 5.56 20.46 -6.82
C PRO A 297 5.38 18.96 -6.65
N LEU A 298 6.23 18.16 -7.32
CA LEU A 298 6.15 16.71 -7.39
C LEU A 298 7.46 16.08 -6.92
N LEU A 299 7.39 15.22 -5.91
CA LEU A 299 8.45 14.31 -5.53
C LEU A 299 8.04 12.87 -5.88
N HIS A 300 8.87 12.16 -6.62
CA HIS A 300 8.70 10.73 -6.88
C HIS A 300 9.83 9.93 -6.24
N LEU A 301 9.48 9.09 -5.27
CA LEU A 301 10.41 8.26 -4.53
C LEU A 301 10.31 6.81 -4.98
N LEU A 302 11.42 6.22 -5.39
CA LEU A 302 11.49 4.89 -5.99
C LEU A 302 12.53 4.02 -5.29
N ALA A 303 12.32 2.70 -5.32
CA ALA A 303 13.29 1.73 -4.86
C ALA A 303 14.02 1.09 -6.04
N GLN A 304 15.33 0.96 -5.92
CA GLN A 304 16.19 0.42 -6.98
C GLN A 304 15.84 -1.03 -7.34
N ASP A 305 15.50 -1.83 -6.32
CA ASP A 305 15.25 -3.27 -6.45
C ASP A 305 13.74 -3.58 -6.29
N ASP A 306 12.87 -2.69 -6.77
CA ASP A 306 11.42 -2.85 -6.68
C ASP A 306 10.93 -3.87 -7.73
N HIS A 307 10.41 -4.99 -7.25
CA HIS A 307 9.85 -6.05 -8.09
C HIS A 307 8.32 -5.95 -8.25
N ILE A 308 7.67 -5.12 -7.41
CA ILE A 308 6.21 -4.92 -7.44
C ILE A 308 5.88 -3.79 -8.40
N THR A 309 6.55 -2.65 -8.25
CA THR A 309 6.46 -1.51 -9.15
C THR A 309 7.86 -1.17 -9.68
N PRO A 310 8.36 -1.93 -10.67
CA PRO A 310 9.68 -1.68 -11.25
C PRO A 310 9.80 -0.25 -11.79
N TYR A 311 11.02 0.27 -11.86
CA TYR A 311 11.30 1.61 -12.38
C TYR A 311 10.58 1.90 -13.71
N ALA A 312 10.54 0.92 -14.62
CA ALA A 312 9.86 1.05 -15.91
C ALA A 312 8.36 1.32 -15.82
N SER A 313 7.69 0.89 -14.71
CA SER A 313 6.27 1.16 -14.50
C SER A 313 6.00 2.52 -13.87
N SER A 314 7.00 3.16 -13.31
CA SER A 314 6.84 4.35 -12.48
C SER A 314 7.49 5.61 -13.06
N CYS A 315 8.60 5.48 -13.79
CA CYS A 315 9.42 6.61 -14.24
C CYS A 315 8.68 7.60 -15.15
N ASP A 316 7.61 7.18 -15.81
CA ASP A 316 6.85 8.05 -16.71
C ASP A 316 6.06 9.13 -15.95
N LEU A 317 5.83 8.97 -14.64
CA LEU A 317 5.19 10.01 -13.84
C LEU A 317 5.97 11.33 -13.92
N VAL A 318 7.26 11.32 -13.61
CA VAL A 318 8.09 12.53 -13.65
C VAL A 318 8.31 13.01 -15.09
N LYS A 319 8.42 12.10 -16.06
CA LYS A 319 8.61 12.47 -17.47
C LYS A 319 7.39 13.22 -18.01
N LEU A 320 6.18 12.71 -17.74
CA LEU A 320 4.93 13.21 -18.31
C LEU A 320 4.31 14.35 -17.49
N ALA A 321 4.60 14.47 -16.18
CA ALA A 321 4.07 15.54 -15.35
C ALA A 321 4.49 16.92 -15.87
N GLY A 322 3.53 17.86 -15.92
CA GLY A 322 3.73 19.25 -16.34
C GLY A 322 4.33 20.16 -15.28
N SER A 323 4.64 19.62 -14.09
CA SER A 323 5.28 20.35 -13.00
C SER A 323 6.65 20.90 -13.44
N LYS A 324 6.92 22.16 -13.03
CA LYS A 324 8.25 22.80 -13.17
C LYS A 324 9.16 22.48 -11.99
N ASP A 325 8.60 22.10 -10.85
CA ASP A 325 9.30 21.69 -9.63
C ASP A 325 9.06 20.19 -9.42
N LYS A 326 9.84 19.34 -10.09
CA LYS A 326 9.72 17.90 -10.02
C LYS A 326 11.05 17.24 -9.74
N THR A 327 11.04 16.30 -8.79
CA THR A 327 12.23 15.58 -8.33
C THR A 327 11.94 14.09 -8.37
N GLU A 328 12.88 13.31 -8.91
CA GLU A 328 12.89 11.85 -8.81
C GLU A 328 14.07 11.43 -7.92
N THR A 329 13.82 10.56 -6.95
CA THR A 329 14.83 10.03 -6.06
C THR A 329 14.73 8.51 -6.01
N ILE A 330 15.81 7.83 -6.36
CA ILE A 330 15.90 6.37 -6.32
C ILE A 330 16.77 5.98 -5.13
N VAL A 331 16.21 5.18 -4.22
CA VAL A 331 16.94 4.67 -3.05
C VAL A 331 17.20 3.18 -3.19
N LYS A 332 18.30 2.71 -2.61
CA LYS A 332 18.62 1.28 -2.56
C LYS A 332 17.62 0.54 -1.66
N GLY A 333 17.04 -0.54 -2.16
CA GLY A 333 16.09 -1.40 -1.47
C GLY A 333 14.93 -1.81 -2.37
N GLY A 334 13.99 -2.59 -1.84
CA GLY A 334 12.77 -3.02 -2.53
C GLY A 334 11.55 -2.20 -2.12
N HIS A 335 10.39 -2.54 -2.70
CA HIS A 335 9.12 -1.85 -2.55
C HIS A 335 8.76 -1.47 -1.10
N VAL A 336 8.71 -2.47 -0.22
CA VAL A 336 8.38 -2.26 1.21
C VAL A 336 9.49 -1.51 1.95
N GLY A 337 10.75 -1.61 1.46
CA GLY A 337 11.90 -0.89 1.99
C GLY A 337 11.83 0.64 1.84
N LEU A 338 10.86 1.16 1.08
CA LEU A 338 10.55 2.59 1.02
C LEU A 338 9.84 3.08 2.28
N VAL A 339 9.04 2.24 2.90
CA VAL A 339 8.13 2.65 3.99
C VAL A 339 8.45 2.00 5.33
N ALA A 340 9.19 0.90 5.34
CA ALA A 340 9.50 0.16 6.55
C ALA A 340 10.94 -0.35 6.58
N GLY A 341 11.46 -0.52 7.80
CA GLY A 341 12.78 -1.05 8.08
C GLY A 341 13.89 -0.01 8.01
N ARG A 342 15.11 -0.44 8.41
CA ARG A 342 16.30 0.44 8.58
C ARG A 342 16.65 1.26 7.31
N GLY A 343 16.37 0.72 6.14
CA GLY A 343 16.63 1.42 4.87
C GLY A 343 15.70 2.62 4.67
N ALA A 344 14.45 2.50 5.07
CA ALA A 344 13.49 3.60 5.04
C ALA A 344 13.91 4.70 6.04
N GLU A 345 14.16 4.32 7.29
CA GLU A 345 14.54 5.22 8.37
C GLU A 345 15.79 6.05 8.04
N THR A 346 16.83 5.42 7.50
CA THR A 346 18.14 6.06 7.32
C THR A 346 18.30 6.81 6.00
N ARG A 347 17.49 6.53 4.98
CA ARG A 347 17.65 7.11 3.64
C ARG A 347 16.39 7.73 3.08
N MET A 348 15.27 6.99 3.17
CA MET A 348 14.03 7.39 2.50
C MET A 348 13.30 8.51 3.24
N TRP A 349 13.07 8.33 4.54
CA TRP A 349 12.35 9.33 5.33
C TRP A 349 13.11 10.65 5.43
N PRO A 350 14.46 10.68 5.61
CA PRO A 350 15.22 11.93 5.50
C PRO A 350 15.08 12.60 4.15
N ALA A 351 15.16 11.86 3.04
CA ALA A 351 15.00 12.44 1.70
C ALA A 351 13.59 13.02 1.48
N LEU A 352 12.55 12.35 2.00
CA LEU A 352 11.19 12.86 2.01
C LEU A 352 11.11 14.16 2.83
N ASN A 353 11.65 14.17 4.05
CA ASN A 353 11.63 15.33 4.93
C ASN A 353 12.39 16.51 4.34
N ASP A 354 13.59 16.29 3.79
CA ASP A 354 14.40 17.36 3.17
C ASP A 354 13.69 18.06 2.01
N TRP A 355 12.84 17.34 1.29
CA TRP A 355 12.07 17.92 0.19
C TRP A 355 10.79 18.59 0.71
N LEU A 356 10.05 17.94 1.62
CA LEU A 356 8.72 18.35 2.04
C LEU A 356 8.77 19.53 3.02
N SER A 357 9.74 19.58 3.95
CA SER A 357 9.88 20.64 4.94
C SER A 357 10.01 22.04 4.32
N LYS A 358 10.70 22.16 3.20
CA LYS A 358 10.87 23.41 2.45
C LYS A 358 9.58 23.92 1.79
N ARG A 359 8.51 23.11 1.80
CA ARG A 359 7.24 23.34 1.10
C ARG A 359 6.02 23.27 2.01
N SER A 360 6.21 23.09 3.32
CA SER A 360 5.13 22.85 4.31
C SER A 360 4.82 24.07 5.18
N THR A 361 5.45 25.22 4.90
CA THR A 361 5.22 26.50 5.60
C THR A 361 4.05 27.28 5.00
#